data_167ae2c8bf58bb8aef573c00e48a9834
#
_entry.id   167ae2c8bf58bb8aef573c00e48a9834
#
_cell.length_a   1.000
_cell.length_b   1.000
_cell.length_c   1.000
_cell.angle_alpha   90.00
_cell.angle_beta   90.00
_cell.angle_gamma   90.00
#
_symmetry.space_group_name_H-M   'P 1'
#
loop_
_entity.id
_entity.type
_entity.pdbx_description
1 polymer ?
#
loop_
_entity_poly.entity_id
_entity_poly.type
_entity_poly.pdbx_seq_one_letter_code
_entity_poly.pdbx_strand_id
1 'polypeptide(L)'
;MVQARAAKTRAAVLRAGAVVFERDGFDGATAVAIIREARVSKGSMQFHFRTKEQLAKAVVAEYEQRFRPVSDSVALEEGASLPALLELSAVIACQLVEEPFVGAAYRLTMEESSWASRVTRPYLDAMRTVEALLDRAAAAGELRAGINVESLACYVVSSFIGVQHVSNMLTSRTDLIQRTAQMWLFLLPSISEAHCLREHLEVVRSTFVSHYVRSRSDLSAE
;
A
#
# COMPACT_ATOMS: atom_id res chain seq x y z
N MET A 1 -5.92 30.77 -17.87
CA MET A 1 -4.72 30.86 -16.97
C MET A 1 -5.06 30.78 -15.50
N VAL A 2 -6.09 31.44 -14.96
CA VAL A 2 -6.46 31.40 -13.52
C VAL A 2 -6.84 29.99 -13.04
N GLN A 3 -7.66 29.26 -13.80
CA GLN A 3 -8.08 27.89 -13.43
C GLN A 3 -6.91 26.91 -13.39
N ALA A 4 -5.95 26.98 -14.32
CA ALA A 4 -4.77 26.10 -14.32
C ALA A 4 -3.87 26.34 -13.10
N ARG A 5 -3.71 27.60 -12.68
CA ARG A 5 -2.96 27.97 -11.48
C ARG A 5 -3.66 27.47 -10.21
N ALA A 6 -4.97 27.59 -10.13
CA ALA A 6 -5.76 27.08 -9.00
C ALA A 6 -5.68 25.55 -8.92
N ALA A 7 -5.77 24.84 -10.05
CA ALA A 7 -5.62 23.37 -10.08
C ALA A 7 -4.23 22.94 -9.63
N LYS A 8 -3.16 23.62 -10.07
CA LYS A 8 -1.79 23.34 -9.63
C LYS A 8 -1.61 23.55 -8.13
N THR A 9 -2.17 24.65 -7.58
CA THR A 9 -2.12 24.92 -6.14
C THR A 9 -2.88 23.86 -5.35
N ARG A 10 -4.07 23.46 -5.82
CA ARG A 10 -4.85 22.38 -5.18
C ARG A 10 -4.09 21.06 -5.15
N ALA A 11 -3.47 20.68 -6.27
CA ALA A 11 -2.66 19.46 -6.35
C ALA A 11 -1.44 19.50 -5.40
N ALA A 12 -0.76 20.65 -5.31
CA ALA A 12 0.36 20.84 -4.38
C ALA A 12 -0.09 20.70 -2.92
N VAL A 13 -1.21 21.29 -2.51
CA VAL A 13 -1.76 21.15 -1.16
C VAL A 13 -2.17 19.71 -0.88
N LEU A 14 -2.78 19.04 -1.85
CA LEU A 14 -3.23 17.65 -1.73
C LEU A 14 -2.02 16.69 -1.52
N ARG A 15 -0.96 16.84 -2.33
CA ARG A 15 0.26 16.06 -2.19
C ARG A 15 0.96 16.33 -0.86
N ALA A 16 1.08 17.60 -0.47
CA ALA A 16 1.64 17.98 0.83
C ALA A 16 0.83 17.43 2.01
N GLY A 17 -0.50 17.41 1.87
CA GLY A 17 -1.38 16.74 2.82
C GLY A 17 -1.06 15.26 2.96
N ALA A 18 -0.88 14.55 1.83
CA ALA A 18 -0.49 13.15 1.84
C ALA A 18 0.85 12.93 2.56
N VAL A 19 1.90 13.69 2.22
CA VAL A 19 3.20 13.60 2.88
C VAL A 19 3.10 13.82 4.39
N VAL A 20 2.36 14.85 4.82
CA VAL A 20 2.24 15.17 6.24
C VAL A 20 1.39 14.14 6.99
N PHE A 21 0.27 13.67 6.39
CA PHE A 21 -0.53 12.60 7.00
C PHE A 21 0.22 11.27 7.08
N GLU A 22 1.01 10.94 6.08
CA GLU A 22 1.85 9.75 6.11
C GLU A 22 2.89 9.82 7.24
N ARG A 23 3.53 10.97 7.42
CA ARG A 23 4.56 11.15 8.44
C ARG A 23 4.01 11.28 9.85
N ASP A 24 2.96 12.11 10.04
CA ASP A 24 2.50 12.56 11.36
C ASP A 24 1.16 11.95 11.78
N GLY A 25 0.47 11.20 10.90
CA GLY A 25 -0.89 10.72 11.09
C GLY A 25 -1.92 11.85 11.04
N PHE A 26 -3.21 11.50 11.22
CA PHE A 26 -4.25 12.53 11.21
C PHE A 26 -4.11 13.48 12.39
N ASP A 27 -3.98 12.98 13.61
CA ASP A 27 -3.98 13.83 14.81
C ASP A 27 -2.73 14.71 14.91
N GLY A 28 -1.56 14.21 14.53
CA GLY A 28 -0.29 14.96 14.53
C GLY A 28 -0.15 15.96 13.39
N ALA A 29 -0.88 15.78 12.29
CA ALA A 29 -0.81 16.68 11.15
C ALA A 29 -1.40 18.05 11.46
N THR A 30 -0.62 19.12 11.21
CA THR A 30 -1.05 20.51 11.41
C THR A 30 -1.16 21.27 10.10
N ALA A 31 -2.10 22.25 10.03
CA ALA A 31 -2.23 23.12 8.87
C ALA A 31 -0.90 23.88 8.56
N VAL A 32 -0.12 24.22 9.58
CA VAL A 32 1.17 24.89 9.41
C VAL A 32 2.18 23.98 8.71
N ALA A 33 2.25 22.70 9.11
CA ALA A 33 3.13 21.72 8.46
C ALA A 33 2.75 21.52 6.99
N ILE A 34 1.43 21.38 6.68
CA ILE A 34 0.93 21.21 5.32
C ILE A 34 1.22 22.44 4.44
N ILE A 35 1.00 23.66 4.95
CA ILE A 35 1.27 24.90 4.24
C ILE A 35 2.76 25.02 3.91
N ARG A 36 3.64 24.67 4.86
CA ARG A 36 5.08 24.68 4.67
C ARG A 36 5.50 23.66 3.61
N GLU A 37 5.00 22.46 3.68
CA GLU A 37 5.27 21.37 2.72
C GLU A 37 4.79 21.74 1.31
N ALA A 38 3.57 22.28 1.19
CA ALA A 38 2.98 22.71 -0.08
C ALA A 38 3.64 23.99 -0.66
N ARG A 39 4.41 24.71 0.14
CA ARG A 39 4.98 26.04 -0.22
C ARG A 39 3.94 27.04 -0.71
N VAL A 40 2.79 27.08 -0.05
CA VAL A 40 1.68 27.98 -0.39
C VAL A 40 1.33 28.91 0.77
N SER A 41 0.52 29.96 0.55
CA SER A 41 -0.02 30.79 1.62
C SER A 41 -1.18 30.09 2.35
N LYS A 42 -1.42 30.50 3.60
CA LYS A 42 -2.56 30.05 4.41
C LYS A 42 -3.89 30.27 3.68
N GLY A 43 -4.06 31.44 3.03
CA GLY A 43 -5.27 31.74 2.27
C GLY A 43 -5.46 30.82 1.06
N SER A 44 -4.36 30.46 0.35
CA SER A 44 -4.42 29.51 -0.76
C SER A 44 -4.84 28.11 -0.30
N MET A 45 -4.32 27.63 0.82
CA MET A 45 -4.74 26.34 1.38
C MET A 45 -6.22 26.36 1.75
N GLN A 46 -6.66 27.39 2.51
CA GLN A 46 -8.04 27.50 2.97
C GLN A 46 -9.07 27.69 1.84
N PHE A 47 -8.65 28.26 0.72
CA PHE A 47 -9.48 28.35 -0.48
C PHE A 47 -9.82 26.97 -1.05
N HIS A 48 -8.88 26.03 -1.03
CA HIS A 48 -9.05 24.68 -1.58
C HIS A 48 -9.58 23.68 -0.55
N PHE A 49 -9.10 23.78 0.68
CA PHE A 49 -9.45 22.86 1.77
C PHE A 49 -9.68 23.65 3.06
N ARG A 50 -10.93 23.74 3.47
CA ARG A 50 -11.32 24.55 4.64
C ARG A 50 -10.97 23.88 5.95
N THR A 51 -10.96 22.54 5.98
CA THR A 51 -10.65 21.76 7.17
C THR A 51 -9.66 20.63 6.86
N LYS A 52 -9.01 20.12 7.92
CA LYS A 52 -8.08 18.99 7.83
C LYS A 52 -8.81 17.72 7.39
N GLU A 53 -10.05 17.53 7.83
CA GLU A 53 -10.90 16.41 7.44
C GLU A 53 -11.24 16.42 5.96
N GLN A 54 -11.50 17.59 5.38
CA GLN A 54 -11.73 17.71 3.92
C GLN A 54 -10.49 17.30 3.13
N LEU A 55 -9.32 17.72 3.60
CA LEU A 55 -8.06 17.34 2.96
C LEU A 55 -7.78 15.84 3.12
N ALA A 56 -7.99 15.26 4.30
CA ALA A 56 -7.82 13.82 4.53
C ALA A 56 -8.75 12.98 3.64
N LYS A 57 -10.03 13.36 3.53
CA LYS A 57 -10.98 12.72 2.59
C LYS A 57 -10.50 12.79 1.14
N ALA A 58 -9.97 13.94 0.72
CA ALA A 58 -9.46 14.11 -0.64
C ALA A 58 -8.20 13.27 -0.90
N VAL A 59 -7.33 13.10 0.10
CA VAL A 59 -6.15 12.21 0.01
C VAL A 59 -6.57 10.76 -0.16
N VAL A 60 -7.53 10.28 0.64
CA VAL A 60 -8.06 8.92 0.51
C VAL A 60 -8.76 8.73 -0.83
N ALA A 61 -9.55 9.71 -1.29
CA ALA A 61 -10.21 9.64 -2.60
C ALA A 61 -9.20 9.58 -3.77
N GLU A 62 -8.07 10.29 -3.67
CA GLU A 62 -7.00 10.22 -4.68
C GLU A 62 -6.36 8.83 -4.73
N TYR A 63 -6.12 8.21 -3.56
CA TYR A 63 -5.67 6.81 -3.48
C TYR A 63 -6.66 5.85 -4.15
N GLU A 64 -7.94 5.94 -3.80
CA GLU A 64 -9.00 5.08 -4.36
C GLU A 64 -9.13 5.21 -5.89
N GLN A 65 -8.90 6.40 -6.43
CA GLN A 65 -9.03 6.64 -7.86
C GLN A 65 -7.79 6.25 -8.69
N ARG A 66 -6.59 6.43 -8.16
CA ARG A 66 -5.36 6.30 -8.93
C ARG A 66 -4.54 5.05 -8.62
N PHE A 67 -4.50 4.63 -7.38
CA PHE A 67 -3.56 3.59 -6.93
C PHE A 67 -4.26 2.26 -6.65
N ARG A 68 -5.43 2.27 -6.06
CA ARG A 68 -6.19 1.05 -5.80
C ARG A 68 -6.51 0.25 -7.07
N PRO A 69 -6.93 0.85 -8.21
CA PRO A 69 -7.21 0.08 -9.41
C PRO A 69 -6.01 -0.71 -9.95
N VAL A 70 -4.77 -0.24 -9.71
CA VAL A 70 -3.55 -0.96 -10.10
C VAL A 70 -3.42 -2.26 -9.30
N SER A 71 -3.64 -2.21 -7.99
CA SER A 71 -3.63 -3.42 -7.15
C SER A 71 -4.80 -4.35 -7.46
N ASP A 72 -5.99 -3.79 -7.70
CA ASP A 72 -7.18 -4.56 -8.05
C ASP A 72 -7.01 -5.28 -9.39
N SER A 73 -6.33 -4.69 -10.39
CA SER A 73 -6.09 -5.34 -11.69
C SER A 73 -5.25 -6.61 -11.55
N VAL A 74 -4.21 -6.57 -10.72
CA VAL A 74 -3.37 -7.76 -10.45
C VAL A 74 -4.19 -8.87 -9.77
N ALA A 75 -5.04 -8.49 -8.81
CA ALA A 75 -5.89 -9.47 -8.09
C ALA A 75 -6.96 -10.11 -8.97
N LEU A 76 -7.38 -9.44 -10.05
CA LEU A 76 -8.46 -9.87 -10.94
C LEU A 76 -7.98 -10.64 -12.19
N GLU A 77 -6.67 -10.77 -12.43
CA GLU A 77 -6.15 -11.52 -13.57
C GLU A 77 -6.64 -12.98 -13.57
N GLU A 78 -7.16 -13.43 -14.72
CA GLU A 78 -7.61 -14.80 -14.89
C GLU A 78 -6.43 -15.79 -14.86
N GLY A 79 -6.61 -16.91 -14.17
CA GLY A 79 -5.60 -17.98 -14.06
C GLY A 79 -4.51 -17.74 -13.05
N ALA A 80 -4.36 -16.53 -12.55
CA ALA A 80 -3.36 -16.22 -11.54
C ALA A 80 -3.84 -16.67 -10.15
N SER A 81 -2.97 -17.33 -9.42
CA SER A 81 -3.23 -17.92 -8.11
C SER A 81 -2.20 -17.42 -7.09
N LEU A 82 -1.31 -18.27 -6.61
CA LEU A 82 -0.27 -17.85 -5.68
C LEU A 82 0.74 -16.85 -6.31
N PRO A 83 1.18 -16.98 -7.58
CA PRO A 83 1.97 -15.96 -8.25
C PRO A 83 1.33 -14.56 -8.26
N ALA A 84 0.02 -14.45 -8.50
CA ALA A 84 -0.66 -13.15 -8.44
C ALA A 84 -0.66 -12.54 -7.03
N LEU A 85 -0.79 -13.35 -5.99
CA LEU A 85 -0.69 -12.86 -4.62
C LEU A 85 0.72 -12.34 -4.30
N LEU A 86 1.76 -13.00 -4.82
CA LEU A 86 3.14 -12.54 -4.70
C LEU A 86 3.34 -11.20 -5.42
N GLU A 87 2.82 -11.08 -6.64
CA GLU A 87 2.88 -9.84 -7.42
C GLU A 87 2.08 -8.71 -6.78
N LEU A 88 0.86 -8.97 -6.33
CA LEU A 88 0.04 -8.01 -5.60
C LEU A 88 0.78 -7.44 -4.39
N SER A 89 1.43 -8.29 -3.61
CA SER A 89 2.18 -7.85 -2.43
C SER A 89 3.40 -6.99 -2.80
N ALA A 90 4.06 -7.29 -3.92
CA ALA A 90 5.17 -6.49 -4.43
C ALA A 90 4.69 -5.12 -4.95
N VAL A 91 3.59 -5.08 -5.71
CA VAL A 91 2.97 -3.85 -6.19
C VAL A 91 2.57 -2.94 -5.03
N ILE A 92 1.90 -3.49 -4.00
CA ILE A 92 1.52 -2.70 -2.82
C ILE A 92 2.75 -2.21 -2.06
N ALA A 93 3.79 -3.03 -1.91
CA ALA A 93 5.03 -2.63 -1.26
C ALA A 93 5.72 -1.48 -2.01
N CYS A 94 5.77 -1.53 -3.35
CA CYS A 94 6.32 -0.44 -4.18
C CYS A 94 5.50 0.84 -4.07
N GLN A 95 4.18 0.74 -4.19
CA GLN A 95 3.30 1.89 -4.03
C GLN A 95 3.48 2.55 -2.65
N LEU A 96 3.67 1.77 -1.57
CA LEU A 96 3.94 2.29 -0.23
C LEU A 96 5.30 3.00 -0.11
N VAL A 97 6.27 2.65 -0.93
CA VAL A 97 7.60 3.29 -0.96
C VAL A 97 7.59 4.58 -1.80
N GLU A 98 6.93 4.54 -2.96
CA GLU A 98 7.05 5.58 -3.98
C GLU A 98 5.98 6.67 -3.86
N GLU A 99 4.79 6.33 -3.31
CA GLU A 99 3.62 7.20 -3.38
C GLU A 99 3.08 7.61 -2.00
N PRO A 100 3.30 8.86 -1.58
CA PRO A 100 2.81 9.33 -0.28
C PRO A 100 1.29 9.22 -0.11
N PHE A 101 0.53 9.22 -1.20
CA PHE A 101 -0.93 9.00 -1.15
C PHE A 101 -1.29 7.62 -0.62
N VAL A 102 -0.52 6.59 -0.98
CA VAL A 102 -0.74 5.20 -0.53
C VAL A 102 -0.41 5.08 0.95
N GLY A 103 0.74 5.57 1.38
CA GLY A 103 1.13 5.58 2.78
C GLY A 103 0.18 6.39 3.66
N ALA A 104 -0.26 7.56 3.18
CA ALA A 104 -1.22 8.40 3.88
C ALA A 104 -2.60 7.74 3.97
N ALA A 105 -3.12 7.17 2.87
CA ALA A 105 -4.40 6.48 2.87
C ALA A 105 -4.37 5.29 3.83
N TYR A 106 -3.29 4.49 3.78
CA TYR A 106 -3.06 3.40 4.73
C TYR A 106 -3.13 3.91 6.18
N ARG A 107 -2.35 4.95 6.51
CA ARG A 107 -2.29 5.51 7.86
C ARG A 107 -3.61 6.11 8.32
N LEU A 108 -4.30 6.85 7.45
CA LEU A 108 -5.59 7.47 7.72
C LEU A 108 -6.72 6.44 7.92
N THR A 109 -6.66 5.28 7.27
CA THR A 109 -7.74 4.27 7.31
C THR A 109 -7.44 3.10 8.24
N MET A 110 -6.17 2.82 8.53
CA MET A 110 -5.74 1.65 9.30
C MET A 110 -5.26 2.00 10.72
N GLU A 111 -4.87 3.26 10.99
CA GLU A 111 -4.49 3.70 12.32
C GLU A 111 -5.70 4.26 13.08
N GLU A 112 -5.76 4.00 14.38
CA GLU A 112 -6.75 4.65 15.25
C GLU A 112 -6.47 6.15 15.29
N SER A 113 -7.44 6.95 14.91
CA SER A 113 -7.35 8.40 14.96
C SER A 113 -8.72 9.01 15.29
N SER A 114 -8.72 10.29 15.67
CA SER A 114 -9.95 11.03 15.93
C SER A 114 -10.85 11.17 14.69
N TRP A 115 -10.27 10.98 13.50
CA TRP A 115 -10.95 11.07 12.22
C TRP A 115 -11.58 9.75 11.76
N ALA A 116 -10.89 8.64 11.97
CA ALA A 116 -11.35 7.30 11.61
C ALA A 116 -11.97 6.63 12.84
N SER A 117 -13.28 6.63 12.95
CA SER A 117 -13.95 5.70 13.85
C SER A 117 -13.66 4.28 13.34
N ARG A 118 -12.99 3.44 14.16
CA ARG A 118 -12.63 2.01 13.94
C ARG A 118 -13.04 1.47 12.58
N VAL A 119 -12.24 1.75 11.54
CA VAL A 119 -12.52 1.31 10.17
C VAL A 119 -11.97 -0.11 10.02
N THR A 120 -12.80 -1.11 10.33
CA THR A 120 -12.45 -2.53 10.10
C THR A 120 -12.52 -2.92 8.63
N ARG A 121 -13.27 -2.17 7.82
CA ARG A 121 -13.57 -2.51 6.43
C ARG A 121 -12.34 -2.74 5.53
N PRO A 122 -11.30 -1.87 5.52
CA PRO A 122 -10.11 -2.09 4.69
C PRO A 122 -9.38 -3.41 5.02
N TYR A 123 -9.33 -3.79 6.29
CA TYR A 123 -8.76 -5.07 6.71
C TYR A 123 -9.56 -6.26 6.18
N LEU A 124 -10.89 -6.19 6.31
CA LEU A 124 -11.78 -7.24 5.82
C LEU A 124 -11.73 -7.34 4.29
N ASP A 125 -11.68 -6.23 3.58
CA ASP A 125 -11.57 -6.21 2.12
C ASP A 125 -10.22 -6.79 1.66
N ALA A 126 -9.11 -6.45 2.33
CA ALA A 126 -7.80 -7.04 2.06
C ALA A 126 -7.78 -8.56 2.32
N MET A 127 -8.37 -9.01 3.45
CA MET A 127 -8.48 -10.45 3.76
C MET A 127 -9.29 -11.19 2.70
N ARG A 128 -10.43 -10.65 2.25
CA ARG A 128 -11.25 -11.25 1.18
C ARG A 128 -10.51 -11.35 -0.15
N THR A 129 -9.76 -10.31 -0.51
CA THR A 129 -8.94 -10.33 -1.73
C THR A 129 -7.88 -11.43 -1.67
N VAL A 130 -7.16 -11.53 -0.55
CA VAL A 130 -6.14 -12.56 -0.35
C VAL A 130 -6.77 -13.96 -0.30
N GLU A 131 -7.90 -14.11 0.40
CA GLU A 131 -8.66 -15.37 0.47
C GLU A 131 -9.08 -15.85 -0.92
N ALA A 132 -9.64 -14.97 -1.76
CA ALA A 132 -10.03 -15.32 -3.14
C ALA A 132 -8.84 -15.75 -4.01
N LEU A 133 -7.65 -15.15 -3.82
CA LEU A 133 -6.42 -15.58 -4.51
C LEU A 133 -5.94 -16.95 -4.01
N LEU A 134 -5.99 -17.18 -2.70
CA LEU A 134 -5.60 -18.44 -2.10
C LEU A 134 -6.57 -19.58 -2.43
N ASP A 135 -7.88 -19.30 -2.53
CA ASP A 135 -8.87 -20.29 -3.00
C ASP A 135 -8.58 -20.75 -4.43
N ARG A 136 -8.20 -19.82 -5.32
CA ARG A 136 -7.75 -20.16 -6.67
C ARG A 136 -6.46 -20.99 -6.66
N ALA A 137 -5.49 -20.64 -5.81
CA ALA A 137 -4.27 -21.41 -5.64
C ALA A 137 -4.55 -22.84 -5.13
N ALA A 138 -5.47 -22.98 -4.18
CA ALA A 138 -5.90 -24.30 -3.69
C ALA A 138 -6.60 -25.13 -4.79
N ALA A 139 -7.50 -24.51 -5.56
CA ALA A 139 -8.18 -25.15 -6.69
C ALA A 139 -7.20 -25.58 -7.80
N ALA A 140 -6.11 -24.82 -8.01
CA ALA A 140 -5.05 -25.15 -8.95
C ALA A 140 -4.05 -26.20 -8.42
N GLY A 141 -4.19 -26.65 -7.17
CA GLY A 141 -3.26 -27.60 -6.54
C GLY A 141 -1.88 -27.01 -6.20
N GLU A 142 -1.80 -25.70 -6.02
CA GLU A 142 -0.55 -25.01 -5.66
C GLU A 142 -0.28 -24.98 -4.16
N LEU A 143 -1.36 -25.11 -3.35
CA LEU A 143 -1.27 -25.14 -1.89
C LEU A 143 -1.28 -26.57 -1.37
N ARG A 144 -0.53 -26.80 -0.29
CA ARG A 144 -0.54 -28.08 0.42
C ARG A 144 -1.94 -28.44 0.92
N ALA A 145 -2.27 -29.71 0.83
CA ALA A 145 -3.51 -30.23 1.36
C ALA A 145 -3.69 -29.93 2.86
N GLY A 146 -4.92 -29.61 3.24
CA GLY A 146 -5.29 -29.35 4.64
C GLY A 146 -5.01 -27.93 5.13
N ILE A 147 -4.52 -27.01 4.29
CA ILE A 147 -4.41 -25.60 4.65
C ILE A 147 -5.82 -24.99 4.76
N ASN A 148 -6.08 -24.34 5.90
CA ASN A 148 -7.26 -23.49 6.05
C ASN A 148 -6.99 -22.14 5.37
N VAL A 149 -7.67 -21.86 4.25
CA VAL A 149 -7.45 -20.68 3.40
C VAL A 149 -7.80 -19.39 4.13
N GLU A 150 -8.89 -19.34 4.89
CA GLU A 150 -9.31 -18.18 5.69
C GLU A 150 -8.23 -17.80 6.72
N SER A 151 -7.72 -18.80 7.46
CA SER A 151 -6.65 -18.59 8.43
C SER A 151 -5.35 -18.13 7.78
N LEU A 152 -5.01 -18.69 6.61
CA LEU A 152 -3.83 -18.28 5.85
C LEU A 152 -3.97 -16.86 5.33
N ALA A 153 -5.14 -16.46 4.83
CA ALA A 153 -5.40 -15.09 4.38
C ALA A 153 -5.23 -14.08 5.53
N CYS A 154 -5.80 -14.38 6.69
CA CYS A 154 -5.61 -13.58 7.90
C CYS A 154 -4.12 -13.47 8.28
N TYR A 155 -3.37 -14.58 8.24
CA TYR A 155 -1.94 -14.58 8.54
C TYR A 155 -1.13 -13.75 7.54
N VAL A 156 -1.38 -13.89 6.24
CA VAL A 156 -0.68 -13.14 5.18
C VAL A 156 -0.90 -11.65 5.33
N VAL A 157 -2.15 -11.22 5.49
CA VAL A 157 -2.48 -9.79 5.66
C VAL A 157 -1.84 -9.23 6.93
N SER A 158 -1.96 -9.94 8.06
CA SER A 158 -1.37 -9.51 9.33
C SER A 158 0.15 -9.44 9.28
N SER A 159 0.79 -10.41 8.62
CA SER A 159 2.26 -10.44 8.44
C SER A 159 2.73 -9.26 7.59
N PHE A 160 2.05 -8.98 6.46
CA PHE A 160 2.39 -7.84 5.61
C PHE A 160 2.23 -6.51 6.36
N ILE A 161 1.14 -6.35 7.13
CA ILE A 161 0.91 -5.17 7.98
C ILE A 161 2.03 -5.01 9.00
N GLY A 162 2.44 -6.10 9.67
CA GLY A 162 3.56 -6.08 10.60
C GLY A 162 4.88 -5.71 9.94
N VAL A 163 5.18 -6.32 8.79
CA VAL A 163 6.39 -6.03 8.00
C VAL A 163 6.47 -4.57 7.59
N GLN A 164 5.40 -4.01 7.01
CA GLN A 164 5.39 -2.61 6.58
C GLN A 164 5.46 -1.64 7.77
N HIS A 165 4.80 -1.97 8.88
CA HIS A 165 4.86 -1.13 10.09
C HIS A 165 6.27 -1.06 10.67
N VAL A 166 6.93 -2.21 10.83
CA VAL A 166 8.32 -2.30 11.32
C VAL A 166 9.29 -1.61 10.37
N SER A 167 9.14 -1.83 9.06
CA SER A 167 9.96 -1.17 8.04
C SER A 167 9.80 0.35 8.09
N ASN A 168 8.56 0.85 8.22
CA ASN A 168 8.29 2.28 8.34
C ASN A 168 8.98 2.88 9.58
N MET A 169 8.87 2.22 10.73
CA MET A 169 9.45 2.70 11.99
C MET A 169 10.98 2.70 12.02
N LEU A 170 11.61 1.70 11.42
CA LEU A 170 13.06 1.52 11.50
C LEU A 170 13.82 2.23 10.37
N THR A 171 13.24 2.27 9.17
CA THR A 171 13.97 2.66 7.95
C THR A 171 13.18 3.59 7.03
N SER A 172 12.03 4.11 7.47
CA SER A 172 11.11 4.89 6.61
C SER A 172 10.79 4.15 5.31
N ARG A 173 10.57 2.83 5.40
CA ARG A 173 10.25 1.90 4.30
C ARG A 173 11.34 1.67 3.25
N THR A 174 12.57 2.14 3.44
CA THR A 174 13.63 1.92 2.44
C THR A 174 13.99 0.45 2.22
N ASP A 175 13.62 -0.45 3.13
CA ASP A 175 13.82 -1.90 3.05
C ASP A 175 12.51 -2.71 2.91
N LEU A 176 11.37 -2.04 2.70
CA LEU A 176 10.05 -2.69 2.69
C LEU A 176 9.95 -3.79 1.63
N ILE A 177 10.39 -3.51 0.40
CA ILE A 177 10.37 -4.47 -0.71
C ILE A 177 11.17 -5.73 -0.34
N GLN A 178 12.36 -5.54 0.21
CA GLN A 178 13.22 -6.66 0.64
C GLN A 178 12.59 -7.47 1.78
N ARG A 179 12.03 -6.81 2.79
CA ARG A 179 11.37 -7.48 3.93
C ARG A 179 10.13 -8.25 3.49
N THR A 180 9.36 -7.70 2.54
CA THR A 180 8.20 -8.41 1.97
C THR A 180 8.63 -9.65 1.21
N ALA A 181 9.70 -9.58 0.41
CA ALA A 181 10.28 -10.76 -0.23
C ALA A 181 10.71 -11.82 0.80
N GLN A 182 11.40 -11.41 1.87
CA GLN A 182 11.81 -12.31 2.95
C GLN A 182 10.62 -12.98 3.63
N MET A 183 9.54 -12.24 3.91
CA MET A 183 8.31 -12.80 4.46
C MET A 183 7.80 -13.98 3.60
N TRP A 184 7.76 -13.80 2.28
CA TRP A 184 7.33 -14.84 1.34
C TRP A 184 8.33 -16.01 1.27
N LEU A 185 9.63 -15.74 1.25
CA LEU A 185 10.65 -16.81 1.24
C LEU A 185 10.57 -17.72 2.48
N PHE A 186 10.15 -17.18 3.63
CA PHE A 186 9.91 -17.99 4.84
C PHE A 186 8.56 -18.72 4.81
N LEU A 187 7.52 -18.12 4.21
CA LEU A 187 6.17 -18.69 4.24
C LEU A 187 5.99 -19.79 3.18
N LEU A 188 6.48 -19.57 1.95
CA LEU A 188 6.24 -20.46 0.79
C LEU A 188 6.62 -21.92 1.06
N PRO A 189 7.75 -22.27 1.73
CA PRO A 189 8.07 -23.66 2.03
C PRO A 189 7.03 -24.38 2.89
N SER A 190 6.21 -23.64 3.64
CA SER A 190 5.18 -24.21 4.52
C SER A 190 3.83 -24.36 3.83
N ILE A 191 3.55 -23.58 2.79
CA ILE A 191 2.23 -23.53 2.15
C ILE A 191 2.19 -24.08 0.73
N SER A 192 3.30 -24.00 -0.03
CA SER A 192 3.33 -24.45 -1.42
C SER A 192 3.43 -25.97 -1.53
N GLU A 193 2.74 -26.55 -2.50
CA GLU A 193 2.98 -27.93 -2.90
C GLU A 193 4.42 -28.10 -3.42
N ALA A 194 4.99 -29.30 -3.20
CA ALA A 194 6.40 -29.55 -3.46
C ALA A 194 6.80 -29.31 -4.93
N HIS A 195 5.91 -29.60 -5.87
CA HIS A 195 6.16 -29.43 -7.31
C HIS A 195 6.11 -27.95 -7.76
N CYS A 196 5.37 -27.07 -7.06
CA CYS A 196 5.26 -25.64 -7.38
C CYS A 196 6.28 -24.78 -6.61
N LEU A 197 6.84 -25.27 -5.51
CA LEU A 197 7.67 -24.46 -4.61
C LEU A 197 8.83 -23.75 -5.32
N ARG A 198 9.53 -24.45 -6.21
CA ARG A 198 10.67 -23.85 -6.93
C ARG A 198 10.22 -22.67 -7.80
N GLU A 199 9.13 -22.82 -8.52
CA GLU A 199 8.56 -21.75 -9.36
C GLU A 199 8.12 -20.56 -8.52
N HIS A 200 7.42 -20.78 -7.42
CA HIS A 200 7.00 -19.70 -6.52
C HIS A 200 8.19 -18.94 -5.93
N LEU A 201 9.28 -19.63 -5.55
CA LEU A 201 10.50 -18.98 -5.08
C LEU A 201 11.20 -18.16 -6.18
N GLU A 202 11.16 -18.61 -7.43
CA GLU A 202 11.68 -17.87 -8.59
C GLU A 202 10.83 -16.61 -8.88
N VAL A 203 9.51 -16.72 -8.78
CA VAL A 203 8.59 -15.57 -8.88
C VAL A 203 8.92 -14.52 -7.83
N VAL A 204 9.10 -14.90 -6.56
CA VAL A 204 9.51 -13.93 -5.52
C VAL A 204 10.79 -13.24 -5.90
N ARG A 205 11.81 -13.98 -6.30
CA ARG A 205 13.14 -13.40 -6.64
C ARG A 205 13.05 -12.45 -7.82
N SER A 206 12.37 -12.83 -8.90
CA SER A 206 12.26 -12.01 -10.10
C SER A 206 11.41 -10.77 -9.88
N THR A 207 10.23 -10.91 -9.27
CA THR A 207 9.29 -9.81 -9.05
C THR A 207 9.88 -8.76 -8.10
N PHE A 208 10.36 -9.18 -6.93
CA PHE A 208 10.84 -8.23 -5.93
C PHE A 208 12.19 -7.59 -6.30
N VAL A 209 13.07 -8.30 -7.03
CA VAL A 209 14.32 -7.71 -7.56
C VAL A 209 14.01 -6.66 -8.63
N SER A 210 13.10 -6.96 -9.56
CA SER A 210 12.70 -6.02 -10.61
C SER A 210 12.12 -4.72 -10.03
N HIS A 211 11.29 -4.84 -9.03
CA HIS A 211 10.70 -3.70 -8.32
C HIS A 211 11.74 -2.93 -7.49
N TYR A 212 12.65 -3.62 -6.82
CA TYR A 212 13.74 -2.99 -6.05
C TYR A 212 14.68 -2.16 -6.93
N VAL A 213 15.04 -2.67 -8.12
CA VAL A 213 15.89 -1.95 -9.08
C VAL A 213 15.17 -0.72 -9.61
N ARG A 214 13.89 -0.82 -9.96
CA ARG A 214 13.09 0.30 -10.47
C ARG A 214 12.95 1.42 -9.45
N SER A 215 12.57 1.10 -8.21
CA SER A 215 12.40 2.11 -7.15
C SER A 215 13.69 2.86 -6.81
N ARG A 216 14.85 2.23 -6.93
CA ARG A 216 16.16 2.90 -6.73
C ARG A 216 16.58 3.78 -7.90
N SER A 217 16.20 3.43 -9.12
CA SER A 217 16.50 4.24 -10.31
C SER A 217 15.75 5.57 -10.27
N ASP A 218 14.51 5.57 -9.83
CA ASP A 218 13.67 6.76 -9.75
C ASP A 218 14.09 7.70 -8.61
N LEU A 219 14.57 7.15 -7.47
CA LEU A 219 15.11 7.93 -6.35
C LEU A 219 16.50 8.57 -6.63
N SER A 220 17.21 8.10 -7.64
CA SER A 220 18.53 8.66 -8.03
C SER A 220 18.41 9.70 -9.16
N ALA A 221 17.21 9.92 -9.70
CA ALA A 221 16.94 10.87 -10.78
C ALA A 221 16.31 12.21 -10.31
N GLU A 222 16.03 12.35 -9.00
CA GLU A 222 15.60 13.59 -8.33
C GLU A 222 16.75 14.24 -7.56
#